data_4b1d6b24cb86c7a30e0b3835e32453b9
#
_entry.id   4b1d6b24cb86c7a30e0b3835e32453b9
#
_cell.length_a   1.000
_cell.length_b   1.000
_cell.length_c   1.000
_cell.angle_alpha   90.00
_cell.angle_beta   90.00
_cell.angle_gamma   90.00
#
_symmetry.space_group_name_H-M   'P 1'
#
loop_
_entity.id
_entity.type
_entity.pdbx_description
1 polymer ?
#
loop_
_entity_poly.entity_id
_entity_poly.type
_entity_poly.pdbx_seq_one_letter_code
_entity_poly.pdbx_strand_id
1 'polypeptide(L)'
;MRVDVQMRNNSITIQELRAYLVERHGIRKGNRIKYTERGEEKVEHIYEVDAIYPHCVLLRDVFDHTRICPCYSKLSLMLRGIE
;
A
#
# COMPACT_ATOMS: atom_id res chain seq x y z
N MET A 1 5.38 -14.06 29.18
CA MET A 1 5.45 -13.85 28.62
C MET A 1 5.41 -13.40 28.04
N ARG A 2 5.73 -13.24 27.75
CA ARG A 2 5.74 -12.63 27.08
C ARG A 2 5.64 -12.76 25.87
N VAL A 3 5.61 -13.45 25.44
CA VAL A 3 5.45 -13.79 24.17
C VAL A 3 4.42 -13.02 23.47
N ASP A 4 3.29 -12.99 24.00
CA ASP A 4 2.28 -12.20 23.38
C ASP A 4 2.74 -10.78 23.32
N VAL A 5 3.63 -10.44 24.17
CA VAL A 5 4.21 -9.13 24.10
C VAL A 5 4.91 -8.97 22.79
N GLN A 6 5.56 -10.01 22.35
CA GLN A 6 6.22 -9.95 21.13
C GLN A 6 5.31 -9.69 20.01
N MET A 7 4.22 -10.36 19.98
CA MET A 7 3.30 -10.17 18.93
C MET A 7 2.81 -8.77 18.89
N ARG A 8 2.55 -8.25 20.04
CA ARG A 8 2.06 -6.92 20.11
C ARG A 8 3.05 -5.94 19.57
N ASN A 9 4.29 -6.19 19.86
CA ASN A 9 5.32 -5.30 19.39
C ASN A 9 5.43 -5.31 17.90
N ASN A 10 5.09 -6.42 17.30
CA ASN A 10 5.19 -6.52 15.86
C ASN A 10 3.91 -6.16 15.17
N SER A 11 2.88 -5.88 15.91
CA SER A 11 1.60 -5.55 15.32
C SER A 11 1.50 -4.07 15.12
N ILE A 12 1.02 -3.69 13.97
CA ILE A 12 0.74 -2.32 13.66
C ILE A 12 -0.74 -2.22 13.40
N THR A 13 -1.40 -1.29 14.02
CA THR A 13 -2.81 -1.11 13.78
C THR A 13 -3.00 -0.58 12.37
N ILE A 14 -4.21 -0.76 11.85
CA ILE A 14 -4.54 -0.26 10.54
C ILE A 14 -4.36 1.25 10.49
N GLN A 15 -4.70 1.92 11.57
CA GLN A 15 -4.56 3.37 11.61
C GLN A 15 -3.11 3.80 11.55
N GLU A 16 -2.25 3.10 12.25
CA GLU A 16 -0.84 3.41 12.25
C GLU A 16 -0.22 3.15 10.88
N LEU A 17 -0.62 2.06 10.25
CA LEU A 17 -0.11 1.73 8.95
C LEU A 17 -0.57 2.75 7.92
N ARG A 18 -1.82 3.18 8.03
CA ARG A 18 -2.36 4.18 7.13
C ARG A 18 -1.59 5.49 7.28
N ALA A 19 -1.31 5.90 8.52
CA ALA A 19 -0.57 7.12 8.76
C ALA A 19 0.84 7.02 8.18
N TYR A 20 1.46 5.88 8.32
CA TYR A 20 2.78 5.64 7.78
C TYR A 20 2.77 5.79 6.26
N LEU A 21 1.79 5.21 5.60
CA LEU A 21 1.71 5.28 4.15
C LEU A 21 1.44 6.70 3.67
N VAL A 22 0.64 7.44 4.40
CA VAL A 22 0.38 8.82 4.04
C VAL A 22 1.68 9.63 4.14
N GLU A 23 2.40 9.45 5.23
CA GLU A 23 3.61 10.20 5.46
C GLU A 23 4.76 9.82 4.55
N ARG A 24 4.96 8.53 4.38
CA ARG A 24 6.13 8.07 3.65
C ARG A 24 5.90 7.95 2.16
N HIS A 25 4.69 7.66 1.75
CA HIS A 25 4.42 7.39 0.34
C HIS A 25 3.37 8.31 -0.26
N GLY A 26 2.87 9.26 0.52
CA GLY A 26 1.92 10.22 -0.01
C GLY A 26 0.61 9.60 -0.47
N ILE A 27 0.09 8.64 0.29
CA ILE A 27 -1.15 7.98 -0.08
C ILE A 27 -2.30 8.91 0.26
N ARG A 28 -2.65 9.77 -0.70
CA ARG A 28 -3.73 10.72 -0.56
C ARG A 28 -4.50 10.76 -1.86
N LYS A 29 -5.78 11.01 -1.76
CA LYS A 29 -6.64 11.03 -2.94
C LYS A 29 -6.06 12.01 -3.96
N GLY A 30 -5.95 11.55 -5.20
CA GLY A 30 -5.43 12.36 -6.28
C GLY A 30 -3.94 12.26 -6.49
N ASN A 31 -3.20 11.74 -5.54
CA ASN A 31 -1.76 11.56 -5.70
C ASN A 31 -1.47 10.32 -6.51
N ARG A 32 -0.30 10.27 -7.08
CA ARG A 32 0.12 9.12 -7.88
C ARG A 32 1.27 8.41 -7.20
N ILE A 33 1.29 7.09 -7.34
CA ILE A 33 2.36 6.28 -6.78
C ILE A 33 2.87 5.37 -7.88
N LYS A 34 4.12 4.97 -7.74
CA LYS A 34 4.76 4.13 -8.73
C LYS A 34 5.04 2.78 -8.10
N TYR A 35 4.74 1.72 -8.82
CA TYR A 35 4.96 0.38 -8.34
C TYR A 35 5.55 -0.44 -9.47
N THR A 36 6.63 -1.16 -9.20
CA THR A 36 7.24 -2.03 -10.18
C THR A 36 6.92 -3.46 -9.79
N GLU A 37 6.17 -4.11 -10.65
CA GLU A 37 5.79 -5.48 -10.42
C GLU A 37 6.97 -6.38 -10.75
N ARG A 38 7.27 -7.31 -9.87
CA ARG A 38 8.37 -8.20 -10.09
C ARG A 38 7.90 -9.45 -10.78
N GLY A 39 8.77 -10.03 -11.57
CA GLY A 39 8.45 -11.21 -12.31
C GLY A 39 9.54 -11.39 -13.33
N GLU A 40 9.26 -12.17 -14.35
CA GLU A 40 10.22 -12.37 -15.41
C GLU A 40 10.49 -11.06 -16.12
N GLU A 41 9.46 -10.27 -16.28
CA GLU A 41 9.60 -8.95 -16.85
C GLU A 41 9.17 -7.95 -15.81
N LYS A 42 9.94 -6.92 -15.66
CA LYS A 42 9.58 -5.88 -14.71
C LYS A 42 8.60 -4.95 -15.39
N VAL A 43 7.42 -4.85 -14.81
CA VAL A 43 6.38 -4.00 -15.35
C VAL A 43 6.14 -2.88 -14.36
N GLU A 44 6.25 -1.65 -14.83
CA GLU A 44 6.00 -0.50 -13.99
C GLU A 44 4.56 -0.06 -14.11
N HIS A 45 3.98 0.24 -12.98
CA HIS A 45 2.62 0.76 -12.94
C HIS A 45 2.65 2.12 -12.26
N ILE A 46 1.84 3.02 -12.76
CA ILE A 46 1.62 4.28 -12.08
C ILE A 46 0.14 4.32 -11.76
N TYR A 47 -0.14 4.40 -10.45
CA TYR A 47 -1.51 4.39 -9.97
C TYR A 47 -1.87 5.75 -9.41
N GLU A 48 -3.08 6.16 -9.64
CA GLU A 48 -3.60 7.36 -8.98
C GLU A 48 -4.52 6.88 -7.86
N VAL A 49 -4.42 7.50 -6.71
CA VAL A 49 -5.25 7.15 -5.57
C VAL A 49 -6.64 7.72 -5.81
N ASP A 50 -7.60 6.84 -6.05
CA ASP A 50 -8.97 7.25 -6.33
C ASP A 50 -9.78 7.44 -5.06
N ALA A 51 -9.56 6.60 -4.08
CA ALA A 51 -10.32 6.68 -2.83
C ALA A 51 -9.55 5.99 -1.72
N ILE A 52 -9.75 6.44 -0.51
CA ILE A 52 -9.12 5.86 0.67
C ILE A 52 -10.23 5.39 1.59
N TYR A 53 -10.25 4.10 1.84
CA TYR A 53 -11.26 3.48 2.69
C TYR A 53 -10.63 3.04 4.00
N PRO A 54 -11.43 2.70 5.00
CA PRO A 54 -10.86 2.31 6.30
C PRO A 54 -9.93 1.12 6.24
N HIS A 55 -10.10 0.20 5.29
CA HIS A 55 -9.31 -1.01 5.23
C HIS A 55 -8.52 -1.19 3.95
N CYS A 56 -8.71 -0.33 2.98
CA CYS A 56 -8.03 -0.48 1.70
C CYS A 56 -7.98 0.86 0.97
N VAL A 57 -7.21 0.88 -0.11
CA VAL A 57 -7.07 2.08 -0.92
C VAL A 57 -7.39 1.70 -2.36
N LEU A 58 -8.27 2.45 -2.97
CA LEU A 58 -8.64 2.20 -4.36
C LEU A 58 -7.65 2.92 -5.26
N LEU A 59 -6.96 2.17 -6.09
CA LEU A 59 -5.96 2.68 -7.01
C LEU A 59 -6.40 2.43 -8.43
N ARG A 60 -6.12 3.38 -9.30
CA ARG A 60 -6.45 3.26 -10.71
C ARG A 60 -5.17 3.43 -11.52
N ASP A 61 -4.89 2.45 -12.38
CA ASP A 61 -3.72 2.53 -13.27
C ASP A 61 -3.97 3.66 -14.26
N VAL A 62 -3.03 4.59 -14.36
CA VAL A 62 -3.23 5.76 -15.21
C VAL A 62 -3.16 5.43 -16.69
N PHE A 63 -2.59 4.30 -17.05
CA PHE A 63 -2.45 3.93 -18.44
C PHE A 63 -3.64 3.14 -18.97
N ASP A 64 -4.04 2.10 -18.27
CA ASP A 64 -5.11 1.25 -18.77
C ASP A 64 -6.39 1.35 -17.96
N HIS A 65 -6.40 2.19 -16.92
CA HIS A 65 -7.57 2.46 -16.08
C HIS A 65 -8.03 1.26 -15.26
N THR A 66 -7.22 0.25 -15.15
CA THR A 66 -7.53 -0.89 -14.30
C THR A 66 -7.50 -0.44 -12.86
N ARG A 67 -8.43 -0.94 -12.06
CA ARG A 67 -8.53 -0.57 -10.66
C ARG A 67 -8.19 -1.75 -9.78
N ILE A 68 -7.48 -1.47 -8.70
CA ILE A 68 -7.20 -2.47 -7.67
C ILE A 68 -7.47 -1.81 -6.33
N CYS A 69 -7.75 -2.62 -5.34
CA CYS A 69 -8.05 -2.07 -4.01
C CYS A 69 -7.31 -2.88 -2.96
N PRO A 70 -5.99 -2.74 -2.90
CA PRO A 70 -5.21 -3.51 -1.93
C PRO A 70 -5.48 -3.02 -0.51
N CYS A 71 -5.45 -3.95 0.43
CA CYS A 71 -5.53 -3.57 1.83
C CYS A 71 -4.22 -2.88 2.21
N TYR A 72 -4.20 -2.24 3.36
CA TYR A 72 -3.02 -1.46 3.75
C TYR A 72 -1.77 -2.32 3.89
N SER A 73 -1.91 -3.54 4.37
CA SER A 73 -0.76 -4.41 4.50
C SER A 73 -0.17 -4.75 3.14
N LYS A 74 -1.01 -5.07 2.19
CA LYS A 74 -0.54 -5.40 0.86
C LYS A 74 0.04 -4.17 0.19
N LEU A 75 -0.59 -3.03 0.34
CA LEU A 75 -0.10 -1.80 -0.25
C LEU A 75 1.28 -1.46 0.31
N SER A 76 1.47 -1.66 1.59
CA SER A 76 2.75 -1.41 2.22
C SER A 76 3.84 -2.27 1.59
N LEU A 77 3.54 -3.54 1.35
CA LEU A 77 4.51 -4.43 0.73
C LEU A 77 4.82 -4.01 -0.69
N MET A 78 3.80 -3.61 -1.43
CA MET A 78 4.00 -3.16 -2.80
C MET A 78 4.94 -1.96 -2.85
N LEU A 79 4.72 -1.01 -1.97
CA LEU A 79 5.48 0.22 -2.01
C LEU A 79 6.89 0.09 -1.44
N ARG A 80 7.11 -0.93 -0.62
CA ARG A 80 8.43 -1.15 -0.07
C ARG A 80 9.33 -1.88 -1.06
N GLY A 81 8.74 -2.42 -2.11
CA GLY A 81 9.52 -3.12 -3.11
C GLY A 81 10.02 -4.47 -2.64
N ILE A 82 9.39 -5.03 -1.64
CA ILE A 82 9.77 -6.32 -1.11
C ILE A 82 8.80 -7.34 -1.61
N GLU A 83 9.24 -8.31 -2.24
CA GLU A 83 8.34 -9.33 -2.70
C GLU A 83 8.94 -10.65 -2.67
#